data_f7e4889b2c26fd9e6764c4b40d73c9d7
#
_entry.id   f7e4889b2c26fd9e6764c4b40d73c9d7
#
_cell.length_a   1.000
_cell.length_b   1.000
_cell.length_c   1.000
_cell.angle_alpha   90.00
_cell.angle_beta   90.00
_cell.angle_gamma   90.00
#
_symmetry.space_group_name_H-M   'P 1'
#
loop_
_entity.id
_entity.type
_entity.pdbx_description
1 polymer ?
#
loop_
_entity_poly.entity_id
_entity_poly.type
_entity_poly.pdbx_seq_one_letter_code
_entity_poly.pdbx_strand_id
1 'polypeptide(L)'
;MTSPTAAVLGMLGLPEPVSALASRKWDAIAVGAGHNGLACAAYLARAGKRVLVLESREGVGGACTIEEPFPGVPMSPCAYLAGLLHPVVIDELKLVQRGFKWTPAINSLFVPFLDGSSIQPGDDEDACEAVRY
;
A
#
# COMPACT_ATOMS: atom_id res chain seq x y z
N MET A 1 9.17 -10.14 19.97
CA MET A 1 7.96 -10.74 19.34
C MET A 1 8.01 -10.38 17.87
N THR A 2 8.28 -11.32 16.98
CA THR A 2 8.28 -11.10 15.54
C THR A 2 6.83 -11.02 15.08
N SER A 3 6.44 -9.91 14.49
CA SER A 3 5.10 -9.73 13.93
C SER A 3 4.82 -10.85 12.91
N PRO A 4 3.64 -11.50 12.95
CA PRO A 4 3.27 -12.53 11.98
C PRO A 4 3.25 -12.02 10.51
N THR A 5 3.23 -10.73 10.30
CA THR A 5 3.30 -10.09 8.99
C THR A 5 4.66 -10.26 8.32
N ALA A 6 5.74 -10.39 9.09
CA ALA A 6 7.09 -10.56 8.57
C ALA A 6 7.29 -11.85 7.76
N ALA A 7 6.56 -12.90 8.10
CA ALA A 7 6.66 -14.20 7.43
C ALA A 7 5.98 -14.23 6.04
N VAL A 8 5.05 -13.32 5.79
CA VAL A 8 4.24 -13.29 4.54
C VAL A 8 4.84 -12.36 3.49
N LEU A 9 5.52 -11.29 3.92
CA LEU A 9 6.03 -10.23 3.04
C LEU A 9 7.54 -10.29 2.78
N GLY A 10 8.21 -11.36 3.21
CA GLY A 10 9.66 -11.42 3.24
C GLY A 10 10.22 -10.84 4.54
N MET A 11 11.53 -10.70 4.61
CA MET A 11 12.16 -10.20 5.82
C MET A 11 11.95 -8.69 5.95
N LEU A 12 11.01 -8.31 6.82
CA LEU A 12 10.84 -6.93 7.28
C LEU A 12 11.70 -6.71 8.53
N GLY A 13 12.24 -5.52 8.66
CA GLY A 13 13.15 -5.16 9.75
C GLY A 13 14.60 -5.20 9.33
N LEU A 14 15.47 -5.22 10.31
CA LEU A 14 16.92 -5.35 10.07
C LEU A 14 17.30 -6.82 10.19
N PRO A 15 17.26 -7.58 9.08
CA PRO A 15 17.65 -9.01 9.10
C PRO A 15 19.11 -9.20 9.47
N GLU A 16 19.89 -8.15 9.29
CA GLU A 16 21.32 -8.10 9.54
C GLU A 16 21.71 -6.74 10.17
N PRO A 17 22.85 -6.68 10.85
CA PRO A 17 23.38 -5.41 11.32
C PRO A 17 23.53 -4.39 10.18
N VAL A 18 23.27 -3.11 10.45
CA VAL A 18 23.42 -2.02 9.46
C VAL A 18 24.80 -2.02 8.80
N SER A 19 25.85 -2.37 9.56
CA SER A 19 27.21 -2.50 9.03
C SER A 19 27.33 -3.55 7.94
N ALA A 20 26.63 -4.67 8.06
CA ALA A 20 26.62 -5.73 7.05
C ALA A 20 25.85 -5.28 5.79
N LEU A 21 24.72 -4.58 5.94
CA LEU A 21 24.01 -3.98 4.82
C LEU A 21 24.83 -2.90 4.11
N ALA A 22 25.53 -2.05 4.88
CA ALA A 22 26.39 -1.01 4.35
C ALA A 22 27.65 -1.53 3.64
N SER A 23 28.15 -2.71 4.01
CA SER A 23 29.29 -3.32 3.36
C SER A 23 28.98 -3.97 2.01
N ARG A 24 27.69 -4.19 1.70
CA ARG A 24 27.25 -4.76 0.42
C ARG A 24 27.21 -3.71 -0.68
N LYS A 25 27.48 -4.17 -1.89
CA LYS A 25 27.23 -3.33 -3.07
C LYS A 25 25.77 -3.50 -3.52
N TRP A 26 25.06 -2.40 -3.56
CA TRP A 26 23.70 -2.33 -4.08
C TRP A 26 23.71 -1.65 -5.45
N ASP A 27 22.91 -2.16 -6.37
CA ASP A 27 22.77 -1.54 -7.70
C ASP A 27 21.78 -0.36 -7.62
N ALA A 28 20.84 -0.40 -6.66
CA ALA A 28 19.92 0.70 -6.38
C ALA A 28 19.52 0.69 -4.89
N ILE A 29 19.25 1.88 -4.37
CA ILE A 29 18.68 2.08 -3.04
C ILE A 29 17.41 2.90 -3.20
N ALA A 30 16.26 2.35 -2.82
CA ALA A 30 14.99 3.06 -2.75
C ALA A 30 14.79 3.57 -1.32
N VAL A 31 14.60 4.88 -1.18
CA VAL A 31 14.31 5.51 0.11
C VAL A 31 12.80 5.75 0.21
N GLY A 32 12.17 5.05 1.15
CA GLY A 32 10.73 5.00 1.34
C GLY A 32 10.11 3.74 0.70
N ALA A 33 9.41 2.95 1.53
CA ALA A 33 8.66 1.77 1.12
C ALA A 33 7.17 2.05 0.93
N GLY A 34 6.83 3.21 0.37
CA GLY A 34 5.51 3.50 -0.14
C GLY A 34 5.24 2.71 -1.44
N HIS A 35 4.00 2.73 -1.92
CA HIS A 35 3.59 1.97 -3.10
C HIS A 35 4.46 2.24 -4.35
N ASN A 36 4.86 3.48 -4.59
CA ASN A 36 5.74 3.82 -5.72
C ASN A 36 7.16 3.28 -5.54
N GLY A 37 7.74 3.43 -4.34
CA GLY A 37 9.07 2.91 -4.02
C GLY A 37 9.13 1.39 -4.11
N LEU A 38 8.09 0.71 -3.61
CA LEU A 38 7.98 -0.75 -3.71
C LEU A 38 7.81 -1.23 -5.16
N ALA A 39 6.98 -0.55 -5.95
CA ALA A 39 6.82 -0.88 -7.37
C ALA A 39 8.14 -0.71 -8.13
N CYS A 40 8.82 0.43 -7.95
CA CYS A 40 10.12 0.69 -8.56
C CYS A 40 11.16 -0.38 -8.17
N ALA A 41 11.26 -0.68 -6.87
CA ALA A 41 12.18 -1.70 -6.37
C ALA A 41 11.87 -3.09 -6.95
N ALA A 42 10.59 -3.44 -7.08
CA ALA A 42 10.18 -4.72 -7.66
C ALA A 42 10.57 -4.84 -9.14
N TYR A 43 10.40 -3.78 -9.93
CA TYR A 43 10.83 -3.77 -11.33
C TYR A 43 12.35 -3.88 -11.47
N LEU A 44 13.10 -3.15 -10.66
CA LEU A 44 14.56 -3.25 -10.65
C LEU A 44 15.03 -4.64 -10.26
N ALA A 45 14.43 -5.24 -9.24
CA ALA A 45 14.75 -6.60 -8.81
C ALA A 45 14.43 -7.64 -9.89
N ARG A 46 13.31 -7.49 -10.61
CA ARG A 46 12.98 -8.31 -11.79
C ARG A 46 14.01 -8.18 -12.90
N ALA A 47 14.60 -7.01 -13.06
CA ALA A 47 15.70 -6.78 -13.99
C ALA A 47 17.06 -7.29 -13.49
N GLY A 48 17.08 -8.09 -12.41
CA GLY A 48 18.29 -8.69 -11.86
C GLY A 48 19.17 -7.76 -11.05
N LYS A 49 18.65 -6.59 -10.67
CA LYS A 49 19.38 -5.63 -9.82
C LYS A 49 19.28 -6.00 -8.34
N ARG A 50 20.35 -5.78 -7.61
CA ARG A 50 20.33 -5.85 -6.14
C ARG A 50 19.79 -4.55 -5.60
N VAL A 51 18.60 -4.60 -4.99
CA VAL A 51 17.90 -3.41 -4.51
C VAL A 51 17.77 -3.47 -3.01
N LEU A 52 18.12 -2.38 -2.35
CA LEU A 52 17.85 -2.14 -0.94
C LEU A 52 16.69 -1.13 -0.84
N VAL A 53 15.68 -1.46 -0.05
CA VAL A 53 14.60 -0.52 0.28
C VAL A 53 14.73 -0.12 1.74
N LEU A 54 14.78 1.18 1.98
CA LEU A 54 14.87 1.75 3.32
C LEU A 54 13.55 2.44 3.67
N GLU A 55 12.99 2.10 4.82
CA GLU A 55 11.77 2.70 5.36
C GLU A 55 12.01 3.17 6.79
N SER A 56 11.53 4.36 7.11
CA SER A 56 11.67 4.95 8.44
C SER A 56 10.62 4.48 9.43
N ARG A 57 9.47 4.01 8.94
CA ARG A 57 8.37 3.49 9.76
C ARG A 57 8.51 1.98 9.95
N GLU A 58 7.86 1.43 10.98
CA GLU A 58 7.83 0.00 11.24
C GLU A 58 7.07 -0.79 10.16
N GLY A 59 6.13 -0.13 9.46
CA GLY A 59 5.32 -0.72 8.41
C GLY A 59 5.64 -0.15 7.03
N VAL A 60 5.50 -0.98 6.02
CA VAL A 60 5.59 -0.58 4.60
C VAL A 60 4.22 -0.19 4.05
N GLY A 61 4.19 0.53 2.93
CA GLY A 61 2.95 0.90 2.24
C GLY A 61 2.79 2.41 2.02
N GLY A 62 3.42 3.23 2.87
CA GLY A 62 3.28 4.69 2.78
C GLY A 62 1.81 5.14 2.97
N ALA A 63 1.25 5.84 1.99
CA ALA A 63 -0.15 6.26 2.02
C ALA A 63 -1.16 5.08 1.94
N CYS A 64 -0.72 3.91 1.52
CA CYS A 64 -1.53 2.69 1.44
C CYS A 64 -1.42 1.80 2.70
N THR A 65 -0.86 2.31 3.78
CA THR A 65 -0.81 1.58 5.07
C THR A 65 -2.22 1.36 5.62
N ILE A 66 -2.39 0.28 6.35
CA ILE A 66 -3.56 0.08 7.22
C ILE A 66 -3.13 0.38 8.64
N GLU A 67 -3.87 1.25 9.30
CA GLU A 67 -3.69 1.63 10.70
C GLU A 67 -4.95 1.27 11.49
N GLU A 68 -4.82 1.15 12.79
CA GLU A 68 -5.93 0.85 13.69
C GLU A 68 -6.06 1.98 14.72
N PRO A 69 -6.59 3.17 14.31
CA PRO A 69 -6.71 4.32 15.20
C PRO A 69 -7.70 4.09 16.34
N PHE A 70 -8.62 3.16 16.16
CA PHE A 70 -9.56 2.72 17.18
C PHE A 70 -9.51 1.20 17.27
N PRO A 71 -9.55 0.60 18.47
CA PRO A 71 -9.51 -0.85 18.67
C PRO A 71 -10.55 -1.58 17.81
N GLY A 72 -10.10 -2.53 16.98
CA GLY A 72 -10.94 -3.32 16.09
C GLY A 72 -11.39 -2.62 14.80
N VAL A 73 -10.90 -1.41 14.51
CA VAL A 73 -11.27 -0.65 13.31
C VAL A 73 -10.04 -0.40 12.44
N PRO A 74 -9.64 -1.37 11.61
CA PRO A 74 -8.56 -1.17 10.64
C PRO A 74 -9.04 -0.25 9.51
N MET A 75 -8.25 0.77 9.20
CA MET A 75 -8.57 1.71 8.12
C MET A 75 -7.31 2.25 7.46
N SER A 76 -7.42 2.67 6.21
CA SER A 76 -6.37 3.44 5.58
C SER A 76 -6.52 4.92 5.94
N PRO A 77 -5.50 5.56 6.51
CA PRO A 77 -5.59 6.97 6.90
C PRO A 77 -5.53 7.91 5.69
N CYS A 78 -5.16 7.44 4.51
CA CYS A 78 -4.93 8.29 3.35
C CYS A 78 -5.51 7.69 2.07
N ALA A 79 -5.03 6.53 1.63
CA ALA A 79 -5.45 5.93 0.36
C ALA A 79 -6.66 5.00 0.55
N TYR A 80 -7.85 5.57 0.57
CA TYR A 80 -9.10 4.83 0.77
C TYR A 80 -9.64 4.16 -0.51
N LEU A 81 -9.14 4.55 -1.69
CA LEU A 81 -9.49 3.96 -2.98
C LEU A 81 -8.23 3.59 -3.77
N ALA A 82 -8.27 2.45 -4.44
CA ALA A 82 -7.17 1.95 -5.29
C ALA A 82 -7.38 2.29 -6.78
N GLY A 83 -8.03 3.42 -7.09
CA GLY A 83 -8.42 3.79 -8.46
C GLY A 83 -7.26 4.07 -9.43
N LEU A 84 -6.08 4.40 -8.93
CA LEU A 84 -4.93 4.78 -9.76
C LEU A 84 -3.89 3.67 -9.96
N LEU A 85 -4.14 2.47 -9.45
CA LEU A 85 -3.22 1.35 -9.67
C LEU A 85 -3.35 0.85 -11.10
N HIS A 86 -2.33 1.12 -11.91
CA HIS A 86 -2.36 0.80 -13.33
C HIS A 86 -2.39 -0.72 -13.58
N PRO A 87 -3.27 -1.24 -14.45
CA PRO A 87 -3.39 -2.67 -14.74
C PRO A 87 -2.08 -3.34 -15.12
N VAL A 88 -1.22 -2.66 -15.88
CA VAL A 88 0.11 -3.16 -16.26
C VAL A 88 0.95 -3.53 -15.04
N VAL A 89 0.89 -2.76 -13.95
CA VAL A 89 1.64 -3.06 -12.71
C VAL A 89 1.09 -4.32 -12.05
N ILE A 90 -0.24 -4.49 -12.06
CA ILE A 90 -0.90 -5.68 -11.51
C ILE A 90 -0.44 -6.94 -12.27
N ASP A 91 -0.46 -6.88 -13.59
CA ASP A 91 -0.14 -8.02 -14.45
C ASP A 91 1.36 -8.33 -14.42
N GLU A 92 2.22 -7.35 -14.62
CA GLU A 92 3.66 -7.54 -14.69
C GLU A 92 4.28 -7.97 -13.37
N LEU A 93 3.82 -7.42 -12.26
CA LEU A 93 4.26 -7.83 -10.93
C LEU A 93 3.49 -9.04 -10.39
N LYS A 94 2.53 -9.57 -11.17
CA LYS A 94 1.70 -10.74 -10.83
C LYS A 94 1.01 -10.58 -9.47
N LEU A 95 0.45 -9.39 -9.22
CA LEU A 95 -0.09 -9.05 -7.91
C LEU A 95 -1.27 -9.94 -7.52
N VAL A 96 -2.14 -10.31 -8.46
CA VAL A 96 -3.25 -11.24 -8.20
C VAL A 96 -2.76 -12.59 -7.70
N GLN A 97 -1.68 -13.12 -8.28
CA GLN A 97 -1.08 -14.39 -7.84
C GLN A 97 -0.44 -14.28 -6.45
N ARG A 98 -0.14 -13.05 -6.01
CA ARG A 98 0.43 -12.74 -4.70
C ARG A 98 -0.63 -12.34 -3.66
N GLY A 99 -1.91 -12.49 -3.98
CA GLY A 99 -3.01 -12.23 -3.05
C GLY A 99 -3.71 -10.89 -3.21
N PHE A 100 -3.34 -10.08 -4.20
CA PHE A 100 -4.08 -8.85 -4.49
C PHE A 100 -5.51 -9.19 -4.93
N LYS A 101 -6.48 -8.51 -4.32
CA LYS A 101 -7.90 -8.65 -4.64
C LYS A 101 -8.54 -7.27 -4.71
N TRP A 102 -9.39 -7.08 -5.70
CA TRP A 102 -10.29 -5.95 -5.74
C TRP A 102 -11.48 -6.20 -4.82
N THR A 103 -11.78 -5.22 -3.97
CA THR A 103 -13.03 -5.18 -3.23
C THR A 103 -13.83 -4.00 -3.74
N PRO A 104 -15.07 -4.21 -4.21
CA PRO A 104 -15.92 -3.09 -4.63
C PRO A 104 -16.10 -2.11 -3.48
N ALA A 105 -15.98 -0.82 -3.75
CA ALA A 105 -16.37 0.22 -2.80
C ALA A 105 -17.90 0.21 -2.71
N ILE A 106 -18.43 -0.07 -1.53
CA ILE A 106 -19.85 0.01 -1.25
C ILE A 106 -20.09 1.33 -0.53
N ASN A 107 -20.97 2.19 -1.09
CA ASN A 107 -21.32 3.50 -0.51
C ASN A 107 -20.10 4.35 -0.16
N SER A 108 -19.47 4.89 -1.17
CA SER A 108 -18.13 5.42 -1.12
C SER A 108 -17.97 6.78 -0.42
N LEU A 109 -19.06 7.49 -0.11
CA LEU A 109 -18.96 8.81 0.50
C LEU A 109 -19.98 8.99 1.62
N PHE A 110 -19.51 9.43 2.77
CA PHE A 110 -20.32 9.86 3.90
C PHE A 110 -19.85 11.24 4.31
N VAL A 111 -20.73 12.22 4.26
CA VAL A 111 -20.45 13.62 4.60
C VAL A 111 -21.27 14.01 5.83
N PRO A 112 -20.68 14.00 7.02
CA PRO A 112 -21.35 14.47 8.23
C PRO A 112 -21.31 15.99 8.33
N PHE A 113 -22.39 16.59 8.86
CA PHE A 113 -22.48 18.01 9.20
C PHE A 113 -22.45 18.23 10.70
N LEU A 114 -22.11 19.47 11.12
CA LEU A 114 -22.00 19.83 12.54
C LEU A 114 -23.35 19.83 13.26
N ASP A 115 -24.46 19.96 12.53
CA ASP A 115 -25.82 19.92 13.07
C ASP A 115 -26.33 18.49 13.32
N GLY A 116 -25.48 17.49 13.08
CA GLY A 116 -25.81 16.07 13.24
C GLY A 116 -26.48 15.44 12.03
N SER A 117 -26.77 16.20 10.98
CA SER A 117 -27.22 15.66 9.70
C SER A 117 -26.05 15.07 8.89
N SER A 118 -26.37 14.28 7.85
CA SER A 118 -25.36 13.72 6.96
C SER A 118 -25.92 13.56 5.55
N ILE A 119 -25.03 13.60 4.58
CA ILE A 119 -25.33 13.18 3.20
C ILE A 119 -24.57 11.89 2.95
N GLN A 120 -25.30 10.89 2.51
CA GLN A 120 -24.73 9.66 1.95
C GLN A 120 -25.33 9.56 0.54
N PRO A 121 -24.52 9.72 -0.52
CA PRO A 121 -24.99 9.52 -1.87
C PRO A 121 -25.61 8.12 -1.97
N GLY A 122 -26.84 8.06 -2.36
CA GLY A 122 -27.54 6.81 -2.60
C GLY A 122 -26.96 6.06 -3.80
N ASP A 123 -27.52 4.90 -4.07
CA ASP A 123 -27.18 4.06 -5.23
C ASP A 123 -27.67 4.66 -6.57
N ASP A 124 -27.81 5.96 -6.67
CA ASP A 124 -28.11 6.65 -7.92
C ASP A 124 -26.97 6.44 -8.89
N GLU A 125 -27.27 5.80 -10.02
CA GLU A 125 -26.30 5.53 -11.11
C GLU A 125 -25.58 6.82 -11.56
N ASP A 126 -26.23 7.98 -11.47
CA ASP A 126 -25.69 9.29 -11.81
C ASP A 126 -24.57 9.75 -10.85
N ALA A 127 -24.62 9.36 -9.58
CA ALA A 127 -23.56 9.68 -8.62
C ALA A 127 -22.27 8.85 -8.85
N CYS A 128 -22.42 7.65 -9.42
CA CYS A 128 -21.29 6.78 -9.78
C CYS A 128 -20.54 7.27 -11.03
N GLU A 129 -21.21 7.95 -11.96
CA GLU A 129 -20.55 8.51 -13.16
C GLU A 129 -19.66 9.70 -12.85
N ALA A 130 -19.95 10.47 -11.83
CA ALA A 130 -19.14 11.64 -11.43
C ALA A 130 -17.76 11.27 -10.85
N VAL A 131 -17.50 10.00 -10.54
CA VAL A 131 -16.25 9.51 -9.95
C VAL A 131 -15.40 8.71 -10.96
N ARG A 132 -15.86 8.55 -12.19
CA ARG A 132 -15.10 7.93 -13.27
C ARG A 132 -14.21 8.97 -13.97
N TYR A 133 -12.97 9.06 -13.54
CA TYR A 133 -11.88 9.64 -14.33
C TYR A 133 -10.88 8.54 -14.69
#